data_b87d1b08ca6a410bf240b9b4e5010a76
#
_entry.id   b87d1b08ca6a410bf240b9b4e5010a76
#
_cell.length_a   1.000
_cell.length_b   1.000
_cell.length_c   1.000
_cell.angle_alpha   90.00
_cell.angle_beta   90.00
_cell.angle_gamma   90.00
#
_symmetry.space_group_name_H-M   'P 1'
#
loop_
_entity.id
_entity.type
_entity.pdbx_description
1 polymer ?
#
loop_
_entity_poly.entity_id
_entity_poly.type
_entity_poly.pdbx_seq_one_letter_code
_entity_poly.pdbx_strand_id
1 'polypeptide(L)'
;MKLHIIDEAERCLKCKKPLCQQGCPIHTPIPQITQLLLENRLMEAGEILFANNPMSAVCSTVCNHENQCEGHCVLGRKSSPIHFSSIENFISDSYLDRMEVPKIEKNGKKVAVIGSGPAGITVAIKLALAGYKVTIFEERSKIGGMLQYGIPEFRLSKSVIDRYKKKMEELGIRIRPNTVIGSAIVIDNLFRDGYSSVFVGTGVWRPKAIGIKGESLGNVYFGIDYLRRPEAHQLGEKVAVIGMGNVAMDVARTALRHGAKEVTLYARGKRISASSHEVSYTKLEGADFVFG
;
A
#
# COMPACT_ATOMS: atom_id res chain seq x y z
N MET A 1 16.20 5.86 -18.08
CA MET A 1 15.71 5.50 -16.73
C MET A 1 16.79 4.98 -15.78
N LYS A 2 17.66 4.04 -16.17
CA LYS A 2 18.75 3.54 -15.30
C LYS A 2 19.74 4.61 -14.84
N LEU A 3 20.21 5.48 -15.72
CA LEU A 3 21.12 6.59 -15.38
C LEU A 3 20.54 7.52 -14.32
N HIS A 4 19.28 7.91 -14.44
CA HIS A 4 18.63 8.81 -13.49
C HIS A 4 18.53 8.21 -12.05
N ILE A 5 18.32 6.90 -11.91
CA ILE A 5 18.26 6.23 -10.60
C ILE A 5 19.64 6.14 -9.94
N ILE A 6 20.69 5.90 -10.70
CA ILE A 6 22.06 5.88 -10.19
C ILE A 6 22.47 7.30 -9.77
N ASP A 7 22.22 8.31 -10.59
CA ASP A 7 22.51 9.71 -10.28
C ASP A 7 21.79 10.13 -8.97
N GLU A 8 20.55 9.69 -8.78
CA GLU A 8 19.79 9.96 -7.57
C GLU A 8 20.38 9.23 -6.36
N ALA A 9 20.83 8.00 -6.53
CA ALA A 9 21.51 7.23 -5.48
C ALA A 9 22.87 7.83 -5.08
N GLU A 10 23.63 8.39 -6.01
CA GLU A 10 24.93 9.05 -5.76
C GLU A 10 24.80 10.29 -4.87
N ARG A 11 23.64 10.96 -4.88
CA ARG A 11 23.38 12.09 -3.99
C ARG A 11 23.34 11.70 -2.51
N CYS A 12 23.22 10.42 -2.18
CA CYS A 12 23.11 9.94 -0.81
C CYS A 12 24.40 10.18 -0.02
N LEU A 13 24.31 10.93 1.09
CA LEU A 13 25.44 11.27 1.95
C LEU A 13 25.91 10.13 2.86
N LYS A 14 25.29 8.96 2.84
CA LYS A 14 25.64 7.78 3.65
C LYS A 14 25.79 8.14 5.15
N CYS A 15 24.81 8.85 5.68
CA CYS A 15 24.86 9.42 7.03
C CYS A 15 25.11 8.34 8.09
N LYS A 16 26.01 8.59 9.06
CA LYS A 16 26.26 7.70 10.22
C LYS A 16 25.02 7.54 11.10
N LYS A 17 24.17 8.59 11.20
CA LYS A 17 22.87 8.57 11.88
C LYS A 17 21.81 8.94 10.86
N PRO A 18 21.30 7.99 10.09
CA PRO A 18 20.38 8.26 8.96
C PRO A 18 19.00 8.63 9.47
N LEU A 19 18.66 9.92 9.41
CA LEU A 19 17.32 10.41 9.81
C LEU A 19 16.22 9.86 8.89
N CYS A 20 16.52 9.63 7.62
CA CYS A 20 15.58 8.97 6.68
C CYS A 20 15.17 7.57 7.17
N GLN A 21 16.10 6.78 7.68
CA GLN A 21 15.81 5.47 8.28
C GLN A 21 14.98 5.61 9.55
N GLN A 22 15.28 6.61 10.40
CA GLN A 22 14.50 6.88 11.61
C GLN A 22 13.08 7.37 11.29
N GLY A 23 12.91 8.13 10.21
CA GLY A 23 11.62 8.59 9.72
C GLY A 23 10.79 7.50 9.03
N CYS A 24 11.38 6.35 8.71
CA CYS A 24 10.66 5.21 8.19
C CYS A 24 10.06 4.38 9.34
N PRO A 25 8.74 4.13 9.38
CA PRO A 25 8.08 3.39 10.46
C PRO A 25 8.63 1.96 10.68
N ILE A 26 9.22 1.37 9.64
CA ILE A 26 9.81 0.03 9.68
C ILE A 26 11.34 0.06 9.62
N HIS A 27 11.94 1.24 9.79
CA HIS A 27 13.39 1.44 9.85
C HIS A 27 14.16 0.85 8.66
N THR A 28 13.64 1.01 7.44
CA THR A 28 14.30 0.53 6.22
C THR A 28 15.75 1.02 6.16
N PRO A 29 16.76 0.14 5.96
CA PRO A 29 18.18 0.50 6.00
C PRO A 29 18.61 1.24 4.73
N ILE A 30 18.06 2.43 4.51
CA ILE A 30 18.14 3.23 3.28
C ILE A 30 19.59 3.46 2.81
N PRO A 31 20.54 3.91 3.65
CA PRO A 31 21.91 4.14 3.19
C PRO A 31 22.61 2.87 2.71
N GLN A 32 22.35 1.73 3.38
CA GLN A 32 22.92 0.43 3.00
C GLN A 32 22.38 -0.02 1.65
N ILE A 33 21.07 0.06 1.46
CA ILE A 33 20.40 -0.33 0.21
C ILE A 33 20.88 0.54 -0.95
N THR A 34 20.96 1.86 -0.73
CA THR A 34 21.48 2.80 -1.73
C THR A 34 22.92 2.49 -2.11
N GLN A 35 23.75 2.13 -1.13
CA GLN A 35 25.15 1.76 -1.37
C GLN A 35 25.27 0.48 -2.20
N LEU A 36 24.49 -0.55 -1.87
CA LEU A 36 24.48 -1.81 -2.64
C LEU A 36 24.03 -1.59 -4.10
N LEU A 37 23.09 -0.69 -4.33
CA LEU A 37 22.71 -0.32 -5.68
C LEU A 37 23.88 0.31 -6.45
N LEU A 38 24.62 1.24 -5.84
CA LEU A 38 25.79 1.87 -6.44
C LEU A 38 26.94 0.87 -6.70
N GLU A 39 27.02 -0.18 -5.90
CA GLU A 39 27.97 -1.30 -6.07
C GLU A 39 27.50 -2.33 -7.12
N ASN A 40 26.40 -2.07 -7.83
CA ASN A 40 25.77 -2.99 -8.78
C ASN A 40 25.32 -4.33 -8.16
N ARG A 41 25.04 -4.35 -6.85
CA ARG A 41 24.57 -5.51 -6.07
C ARG A 41 23.05 -5.44 -5.89
N LEU A 42 22.34 -5.34 -7.01
CA LEU A 42 20.89 -5.10 -7.04
C LEU A 42 20.09 -6.20 -6.32
N MET A 43 20.46 -7.47 -6.53
CA MET A 43 19.72 -8.58 -5.91
C MET A 43 19.88 -8.61 -4.39
N GLU A 44 21.05 -8.31 -3.88
CA GLU A 44 21.30 -8.24 -2.44
C GLU A 44 20.57 -7.04 -1.79
N ALA A 45 20.55 -5.88 -2.46
CA ALA A 45 19.74 -4.75 -2.04
C ALA A 45 18.24 -5.12 -1.96
N GLY A 46 17.75 -5.87 -2.95
CA GLY A 46 16.38 -6.37 -3.01
C GLY A 46 16.08 -7.39 -1.91
N GLU A 47 16.99 -8.28 -1.61
CA GLU A 47 16.87 -9.25 -0.52
C GLU A 47 16.72 -8.54 0.84
N ILE A 48 17.57 -7.56 1.12
CA ILE A 48 17.50 -6.76 2.35
C ILE A 48 16.17 -6.00 2.42
N LEU A 49 15.72 -5.38 1.30
CA LEU A 49 14.43 -4.71 1.24
C LEU A 49 13.28 -5.68 1.52
N PHE A 50 13.25 -6.82 0.86
CA PHE A 50 12.20 -7.82 1.01
C PHE A 50 12.22 -8.45 2.41
N ALA A 51 13.40 -8.70 2.96
CA ALA A 51 13.55 -9.18 4.33
C ALA A 51 13.06 -8.16 5.36
N ASN A 52 13.28 -6.87 5.14
CA ASN A 52 12.74 -5.80 5.98
C ASN A 52 11.23 -5.63 5.76
N ASN A 53 10.80 -5.48 4.51
CA ASN A 53 9.42 -5.26 4.09
C ASN A 53 9.09 -6.06 2.82
N PRO A 54 8.39 -7.19 2.91
CA PRO A 54 7.96 -7.92 1.72
C PRO A 54 7.11 -7.08 0.75
N MET A 55 6.44 -6.02 1.25
CA MET A 55 5.59 -5.13 0.45
C MET A 55 6.32 -3.89 -0.08
N SER A 56 7.65 -3.90 -0.15
CA SER A 56 8.45 -2.74 -0.59
C SER A 56 8.06 -2.22 -1.98
N ALA A 57 7.73 -3.10 -2.94
CA ALA A 57 7.25 -2.68 -4.26
C ALA A 57 5.91 -1.91 -4.21
N VAL A 58 5.08 -2.13 -3.20
CA VAL A 58 3.87 -1.34 -2.95
C VAL A 58 4.22 -0.04 -2.21
N CYS A 59 5.03 -0.13 -1.15
CA CYS A 59 5.43 1.03 -0.36
C CYS A 59 6.13 2.08 -1.22
N SER A 60 7.01 1.68 -2.13
CA SER A 60 7.70 2.57 -3.06
C SER A 60 6.75 3.44 -3.91
N THR A 61 5.52 2.97 -4.12
CA THR A 61 4.53 3.67 -4.96
C THR A 61 3.53 4.49 -4.15
N VAL A 62 3.06 3.98 -2.99
CA VAL A 62 1.90 4.57 -2.30
C VAL A 62 2.19 5.13 -0.91
N CYS A 63 3.38 4.92 -0.37
CA CYS A 63 3.77 5.48 0.93
C CYS A 63 3.84 7.01 0.86
N ASN A 64 3.50 7.67 1.97
CA ASN A 64 3.68 9.11 2.08
C ASN A 64 5.15 9.45 2.42
N HIS A 65 6.05 9.31 1.44
CA HIS A 65 7.48 9.49 1.60
C HIS A 65 7.86 10.88 2.11
N GLU A 66 7.08 11.91 1.76
CA GLU A 66 7.28 13.30 2.21
C GLU A 66 7.17 13.44 3.73
N ASN A 67 6.33 12.63 4.38
CA ASN A 67 6.17 12.62 5.84
C ASN A 67 7.01 11.53 6.52
N GLN A 68 7.65 10.66 5.74
CA GLN A 68 8.44 9.52 6.21
C GLN A 68 9.92 9.72 5.83
N CYS A 69 10.49 8.76 5.10
CA CYS A 69 11.92 8.71 4.81
C CYS A 69 12.44 9.96 4.07
N GLU A 70 11.78 10.40 3.01
CA GLU A 70 12.23 11.54 2.21
C GLU A 70 12.12 12.86 2.98
N GLY A 71 11.01 13.07 3.72
CA GLY A 71 10.84 14.24 4.56
C GLY A 71 11.87 14.35 5.71
N HIS A 72 12.53 13.25 6.06
CA HIS A 72 13.60 13.22 7.07
C HIS A 72 15.00 13.21 6.46
N CYS A 73 15.12 13.27 5.13
CA CYS A 73 16.44 13.35 4.49
C CYS A 73 17.13 14.68 4.80
N VAL A 74 18.38 14.60 5.26
CA VAL A 74 19.14 15.81 5.64
C VAL A 74 19.40 16.76 4.46
N LEU A 75 19.43 16.25 3.23
CA LEU A 75 19.55 17.08 2.03
C LEU A 75 18.33 17.98 1.84
N GLY A 76 17.14 17.55 2.24
CA GLY A 76 15.92 18.34 2.16
C GLY A 76 15.96 19.67 2.92
N ARG A 77 16.97 19.88 3.80
CA ARG A 77 17.17 21.14 4.52
C ARG A 77 17.78 22.25 3.64
N LYS A 78 18.50 21.89 2.57
CA LYS A 78 19.23 22.83 1.71
C LYS A 78 18.90 22.67 0.22
N SER A 79 18.36 21.52 -0.17
CA SER A 79 17.99 21.17 -1.54
C SER A 79 16.84 20.17 -1.54
N SER A 80 16.60 19.47 -2.66
CA SER A 80 15.64 18.35 -2.68
C SER A 80 16.17 17.15 -1.90
N PRO A 81 15.33 16.43 -1.16
CA PRO A 81 15.70 15.16 -0.54
C PRO A 81 16.10 14.12 -1.59
N ILE A 82 16.69 13.02 -1.16
CA ILE A 82 16.83 11.83 -2.01
C ILE A 82 15.44 11.25 -2.26
N HIS A 83 15.08 11.04 -3.50
CA HIS A 83 13.85 10.33 -3.88
C HIS A 83 14.02 8.82 -3.70
N PHE A 84 14.04 8.41 -2.43
CA PHE A 84 14.23 7.00 -2.09
C PHE A 84 13.09 6.12 -2.62
N SER A 85 11.89 6.65 -2.73
CA SER A 85 10.75 5.98 -3.38
C SER A 85 11.10 5.44 -4.77
N SER A 86 11.79 6.22 -5.58
CA SER A 86 12.22 5.81 -6.93
C SER A 86 13.30 4.74 -6.90
N ILE A 87 14.24 4.85 -5.96
CA ILE A 87 15.31 3.85 -5.75
C ILE A 87 14.69 2.54 -5.23
N GLU A 88 13.83 2.63 -4.22
CA GLU A 88 13.10 1.48 -3.65
C GLU A 88 12.25 0.78 -4.72
N ASN A 89 11.55 1.55 -5.56
CA ASN A 89 10.74 1.00 -6.64
C ASN A 89 11.60 0.21 -7.63
N PHE A 90 12.68 0.79 -8.11
CA PHE A 90 13.59 0.14 -9.06
C PHE A 90 14.15 -1.18 -8.53
N ILE A 91 14.58 -1.19 -7.26
CA ILE A 91 15.16 -2.38 -6.64
C ILE A 91 14.08 -3.43 -6.37
N SER A 92 12.99 -3.04 -5.70
CA SER A 92 11.94 -3.97 -5.27
C SER A 92 11.16 -4.57 -6.43
N ASP A 93 10.91 -3.78 -7.48
CA ASP A 93 10.25 -4.25 -8.70
C ASP A 93 11.10 -5.30 -9.41
N SER A 94 12.39 -5.03 -9.59
CA SER A 94 13.33 -5.98 -10.19
C SER A 94 13.52 -7.25 -9.32
N TYR A 95 13.57 -7.09 -8.00
CA TYR A 95 13.75 -8.21 -7.08
C TYR A 95 12.54 -9.13 -7.03
N LEU A 96 11.33 -8.57 -6.95
CA LEU A 96 10.09 -9.35 -6.84
C LEU A 96 9.93 -10.34 -8.00
N ASP A 97 10.37 -9.98 -9.20
CA ASP A 97 10.32 -10.87 -10.37
C ASP A 97 11.42 -11.91 -10.38
N ARG A 98 12.61 -11.57 -9.90
CA ARG A 98 13.82 -12.40 -10.05
C ARG A 98 14.16 -13.21 -8.82
N MET A 99 13.56 -12.90 -7.65
CA MET A 99 13.85 -13.62 -6.42
C MET A 99 13.53 -15.11 -6.58
N GLU A 100 14.49 -15.93 -6.27
CA GLU A 100 14.30 -17.37 -6.15
C GLU A 100 13.68 -17.69 -4.78
N VAL A 101 12.76 -18.65 -4.76
CA VAL A 101 12.20 -19.13 -3.50
C VAL A 101 13.26 -19.96 -2.78
N PRO A 102 13.71 -19.55 -1.60
CA PRO A 102 14.73 -20.30 -0.89
C PRO A 102 14.21 -21.68 -0.47
N LYS A 103 15.10 -22.66 -0.36
CA LYS A 103 14.76 -23.95 0.22
C LYS A 103 14.48 -23.75 1.72
N ILE A 104 13.22 -23.88 2.10
CA ILE A 104 12.75 -23.62 3.45
C ILE A 104 12.48 -24.93 4.18
N GLU A 105 13.14 -25.16 5.31
CA GLU A 105 12.83 -26.26 6.20
C GLU A 105 11.50 -26.03 6.89
N LYS A 106 10.59 -26.99 6.80
CA LYS A 106 9.25 -26.88 7.37
C LYS A 106 9.24 -27.28 8.83
N ASN A 107 8.67 -26.43 9.69
CA ASN A 107 8.57 -26.66 11.13
C ASN A 107 7.32 -27.48 11.57
N GLY A 108 6.52 -27.95 10.61
CA GLY A 108 5.32 -28.75 10.86
C GLY A 108 4.09 -27.98 11.35
N LYS A 109 4.23 -26.73 11.73
CA LYS A 109 3.12 -25.93 12.30
C LYS A 109 2.32 -25.23 11.20
N LYS A 110 0.97 -25.15 11.41
CA LYS A 110 0.05 -24.46 10.51
C LYS A 110 -0.38 -23.12 11.11
N VAL A 111 -0.44 -22.08 10.31
CA VAL A 111 -0.97 -20.76 10.70
C VAL A 111 -2.07 -20.31 9.75
N ALA A 112 -3.17 -19.85 10.31
CA ALA A 112 -4.26 -19.21 9.57
C ALA A 112 -4.07 -17.68 9.58
N VAL A 113 -4.25 -17.06 8.44
CA VAL A 113 -4.26 -15.61 8.28
C VAL A 113 -5.62 -15.20 7.77
N ILE A 114 -6.37 -14.40 8.53
CA ILE A 114 -7.70 -13.91 8.17
C ILE A 114 -7.55 -12.51 7.58
N GLY A 115 -7.84 -12.38 6.28
CA GLY A 115 -7.67 -11.18 5.48
C GLY A 115 -6.36 -11.16 4.72
N SER A 116 -6.43 -10.78 3.46
CA SER A 116 -5.32 -10.70 2.50
C SER A 116 -4.94 -9.25 2.17
N GLY A 117 -5.19 -8.31 3.07
CA GLY A 117 -4.67 -6.94 2.96
C GLY A 117 -3.15 -6.89 3.18
N PRO A 118 -2.53 -5.69 3.15
CA PRO A 118 -1.07 -5.55 3.29
C PRO A 118 -0.52 -6.26 4.52
N ALA A 119 -1.21 -6.18 5.66
CA ALA A 119 -0.79 -6.85 6.89
C ALA A 119 -0.82 -8.38 6.73
N GLY A 120 -1.92 -8.94 6.20
CA GLY A 120 -2.06 -10.38 5.98
C GLY A 120 -1.03 -10.93 4.99
N ILE A 121 -0.80 -10.25 3.88
CA ILE A 121 0.23 -10.63 2.89
C ILE A 121 1.62 -10.63 3.55
N THR A 122 1.96 -9.55 4.26
CA THR A 122 3.27 -9.43 4.94
C THR A 122 3.49 -10.56 5.94
N VAL A 123 2.52 -10.80 6.81
CA VAL A 123 2.60 -11.86 7.82
C VAL A 123 2.68 -13.24 7.17
N ALA A 124 1.88 -13.49 6.14
CA ALA A 124 1.88 -14.77 5.43
C ALA A 124 3.26 -15.07 4.78
N ILE A 125 3.84 -14.09 4.11
CA ILE A 125 5.18 -14.23 3.48
C ILE A 125 6.24 -14.49 4.56
N LYS A 126 6.27 -13.67 5.63
CA LYS A 126 7.23 -13.83 6.72
C LYS A 126 7.13 -15.20 7.39
N LEU A 127 5.92 -15.66 7.68
CA LEU A 127 5.71 -16.97 8.27
C LEU A 127 6.07 -18.12 7.32
N ALA A 128 5.77 -18.01 6.04
CA ALA A 128 6.15 -19.02 5.05
C ALA A 128 7.67 -19.15 4.95
N LEU A 129 8.40 -18.00 4.93
CA LEU A 129 9.86 -17.97 4.95
C LEU A 129 10.45 -18.55 6.26
N ALA A 130 9.72 -18.45 7.38
CA ALA A 130 10.08 -19.07 8.65
C ALA A 130 9.66 -20.56 8.78
N GLY A 131 9.24 -21.19 7.69
CA GLY A 131 8.93 -22.62 7.64
C GLY A 131 7.51 -23.01 8.05
N TYR A 132 6.63 -22.07 8.34
CA TYR A 132 5.25 -22.38 8.68
C TYR A 132 4.42 -22.72 7.42
N LYS A 133 3.44 -23.62 7.58
CA LYS A 133 2.41 -23.86 6.57
C LYS A 133 1.30 -22.82 6.73
N VAL A 134 1.23 -21.87 5.79
CA VAL A 134 0.31 -20.72 5.91
C VAL A 134 -0.90 -20.91 4.99
N THR A 135 -2.08 -20.59 5.53
CA THR A 135 -3.32 -20.44 4.74
C THR A 135 -3.92 -19.06 4.99
N ILE A 136 -4.16 -18.32 3.91
CA ILE A 136 -4.89 -17.05 3.96
C ILE A 136 -6.36 -17.32 3.64
N PHE A 137 -7.25 -16.83 4.49
CA PHE A 137 -8.70 -16.80 4.29
C PHE A 137 -9.10 -15.38 3.92
N GLU A 138 -9.65 -15.22 2.73
CA GLU A 138 -10.05 -13.92 2.19
C GLU A 138 -11.54 -13.92 1.87
N GLU A 139 -12.26 -12.95 2.42
CA GLU A 139 -13.70 -12.77 2.20
C GLU A 139 -14.04 -12.52 0.73
N ARG A 140 -13.16 -11.81 0.02
CA ARG A 140 -13.38 -11.36 -1.36
C ARG A 140 -12.78 -12.32 -2.37
N SER A 141 -13.13 -12.12 -3.64
CA SER A 141 -12.62 -12.92 -4.76
C SER A 141 -11.16 -12.67 -5.08
N LYS A 142 -10.65 -11.46 -4.81
CA LYS A 142 -9.25 -11.08 -5.04
C LYS A 142 -8.57 -10.70 -3.73
N ILE A 143 -7.28 -10.99 -3.65
CA ILE A 143 -6.43 -10.58 -2.53
C ILE A 143 -6.06 -9.09 -2.64
N GLY A 144 -5.45 -8.55 -1.60
CA GLY A 144 -4.87 -7.21 -1.58
C GLY A 144 -5.60 -6.22 -0.67
N GLY A 145 -6.82 -6.52 -0.23
CA GLY A 145 -7.56 -5.63 0.65
C GLY A 145 -7.67 -4.21 0.07
N MET A 146 -7.26 -3.19 0.83
CA MET A 146 -7.31 -1.78 0.38
C MET A 146 -6.43 -1.51 -0.85
N LEU A 147 -5.37 -2.28 -1.07
CA LEU A 147 -4.53 -2.15 -2.26
C LEU A 147 -5.31 -2.52 -3.53
N GLN A 148 -6.18 -3.51 -3.43
CA GLN A 148 -7.01 -3.99 -4.53
C GLN A 148 -8.28 -3.16 -4.71
N TYR A 149 -8.94 -2.81 -3.61
CA TYR A 149 -10.32 -2.30 -3.63
C TYR A 149 -10.46 -0.83 -3.22
N GLY A 150 -9.41 -0.21 -2.67
CA GLY A 150 -9.48 1.17 -2.20
C GLY A 150 -8.57 2.12 -2.95
N ILE A 151 -7.34 1.68 -3.31
CA ILE A 151 -6.41 2.52 -4.07
C ILE A 151 -6.72 2.38 -5.56
N PRO A 152 -6.95 3.47 -6.32
CA PRO A 152 -7.23 3.40 -7.75
C PRO A 152 -6.07 2.82 -8.58
N GLU A 153 -6.40 2.24 -9.74
CA GLU A 153 -5.43 1.65 -10.69
C GLU A 153 -4.36 2.65 -11.12
N PHE A 154 -4.73 3.92 -11.32
CA PHE A 154 -3.81 4.97 -11.74
C PHE A 154 -2.76 5.37 -10.67
N ARG A 155 -2.96 4.95 -9.40
CA ARG A 155 -1.98 5.10 -8.32
C ARG A 155 -1.19 3.82 -8.06
N LEU A 156 -1.87 2.67 -8.11
CA LEU A 156 -1.25 1.37 -7.85
C LEU A 156 -1.79 0.35 -8.85
N SER A 157 -0.97 -0.03 -9.81
CA SER A 157 -1.33 -1.09 -10.77
C SER A 157 -1.66 -2.39 -10.04
N LYS A 158 -2.79 -2.99 -10.40
CA LYS A 158 -3.21 -4.27 -9.79
C LYS A 158 -2.33 -5.43 -10.19
N SER A 159 -1.58 -5.29 -11.26
CA SER A 159 -0.57 -6.26 -11.68
C SER A 159 0.48 -6.53 -10.59
N VAL A 160 0.81 -5.53 -9.77
CA VAL A 160 1.72 -5.71 -8.63
C VAL A 160 1.14 -6.70 -7.62
N ILE A 161 -0.19 -6.63 -7.37
CA ILE A 161 -0.87 -7.55 -6.45
C ILE A 161 -0.89 -8.97 -7.01
N ASP A 162 -1.09 -9.12 -8.32
CA ASP A 162 -1.05 -10.41 -8.98
C ASP A 162 0.35 -11.04 -8.91
N ARG A 163 1.42 -10.25 -9.03
CA ARG A 163 2.81 -10.70 -8.81
C ARG A 163 3.03 -11.18 -7.37
N TYR A 164 2.51 -10.46 -6.37
CA TYR A 164 2.55 -10.94 -4.97
C TYR A 164 1.77 -12.24 -4.78
N LYS A 165 0.60 -12.37 -5.41
CA LYS A 165 -0.16 -13.61 -5.37
C LYS A 165 0.67 -14.78 -5.89
N LYS A 166 1.25 -14.63 -7.08
CA LYS A 166 2.13 -15.64 -7.68
C LYS A 166 3.29 -16.00 -6.73
N LYS A 167 3.96 -15.00 -6.18
CA LYS A 167 5.09 -15.21 -5.26
C LYS A 167 4.67 -15.92 -3.97
N MET A 168 3.50 -15.62 -3.42
CA MET A 168 2.96 -16.33 -2.27
C MET A 168 2.64 -17.79 -2.59
N GLU A 169 2.08 -18.08 -3.77
CA GLU A 169 1.81 -19.45 -4.22
C GLU A 169 3.13 -20.23 -4.41
N GLU A 170 4.16 -19.61 -4.98
CA GLU A 170 5.52 -20.19 -5.09
C GLU A 170 6.14 -20.50 -3.71
N LEU A 171 5.88 -19.66 -2.69
CA LEU A 171 6.28 -19.90 -1.30
C LEU A 171 5.47 -21.01 -0.60
N GLY A 172 4.46 -21.57 -1.28
CA GLY A 172 3.58 -22.61 -0.74
C GLY A 172 2.49 -22.09 0.18
N ILE A 173 2.18 -20.79 0.13
CA ILE A 173 1.06 -20.19 0.85
C ILE A 173 -0.24 -20.56 0.13
N ARG A 174 -1.18 -21.15 0.88
CA ARG A 174 -2.50 -21.46 0.35
C ARG A 174 -3.41 -20.24 0.50
N ILE A 175 -4.06 -19.84 -0.59
CA ILE A 175 -5.03 -18.73 -0.59
C ILE A 175 -6.43 -19.32 -0.78
N ARG A 176 -7.35 -18.96 0.12
CA ARG A 176 -8.78 -19.35 0.07
C ARG A 176 -9.62 -18.09 -0.08
N PRO A 177 -9.91 -17.65 -1.30
CA PRO A 177 -10.82 -16.54 -1.55
C PRO A 177 -12.27 -16.93 -1.27
N ASN A 178 -13.17 -15.96 -1.22
CA ASN A 178 -14.60 -16.13 -0.96
C ASN A 178 -14.90 -16.91 0.33
N THR A 179 -14.04 -16.74 1.35
CA THR A 179 -14.14 -17.46 2.62
C THR A 179 -14.25 -16.48 3.78
N VAL A 180 -15.46 -16.38 4.34
CA VAL A 180 -15.76 -15.50 5.49
C VAL A 180 -15.50 -16.25 6.79
N ILE A 181 -14.66 -15.67 7.64
CA ILE A 181 -14.44 -16.15 9.01
C ILE A 181 -15.23 -15.25 9.96
N GLY A 182 -15.99 -15.86 10.84
CA GLY A 182 -16.82 -15.18 11.83
C GLY A 182 -18.30 -15.54 11.80
N SER A 183 -18.82 -15.95 10.65
CA SER A 183 -20.21 -16.40 10.50
C SER A 183 -20.31 -17.92 10.37
N ALA A 184 -20.04 -18.46 9.20
CA ALA A 184 -20.13 -19.90 8.93
C ALA A 184 -18.92 -20.69 9.49
N ILE A 185 -17.73 -20.10 9.42
CA ILE A 185 -16.49 -20.64 9.96
C ILE A 185 -16.03 -19.72 11.08
N VAL A 186 -16.00 -20.21 12.31
CA VAL A 186 -15.51 -19.45 13.47
C VAL A 186 -14.05 -19.81 13.77
N ILE A 187 -13.38 -18.97 14.54
CA ILE A 187 -11.95 -19.14 14.88
C ILE A 187 -11.67 -20.51 15.50
N ASP A 188 -12.57 -21.02 16.37
CA ASP A 188 -12.43 -22.33 16.99
C ASP A 188 -12.41 -23.48 15.98
N ASN A 189 -13.08 -23.33 14.84
CA ASN A 189 -13.00 -24.30 13.75
C ASN A 189 -11.57 -24.38 13.19
N LEU A 190 -10.89 -23.24 13.06
CA LEU A 190 -9.51 -23.20 12.58
C LEU A 190 -8.57 -23.97 13.54
N PHE A 191 -8.72 -23.77 14.85
CA PHE A 191 -7.93 -24.52 15.81
C PHE A 191 -8.24 -26.02 15.77
N ARG A 192 -9.50 -26.43 15.61
CA ARG A 192 -9.88 -27.83 15.40
C ARG A 192 -9.32 -28.45 14.12
N ASP A 193 -9.15 -27.63 13.07
CA ASP A 193 -8.52 -28.03 11.80
C ASP A 193 -6.98 -28.12 11.91
N GLY A 194 -6.42 -27.90 13.10
CA GLY A 194 -5.00 -28.06 13.42
C GLY A 194 -4.15 -26.84 13.09
N TYR A 195 -4.76 -25.65 12.98
CA TYR A 195 -3.97 -24.42 12.98
C TYR A 195 -3.50 -24.12 14.42
N SER A 196 -2.20 -23.90 14.57
CA SER A 196 -1.58 -23.62 15.87
C SER A 196 -1.70 -22.15 16.27
N SER A 197 -1.96 -21.27 15.32
CA SER A 197 -2.13 -19.82 15.54
C SER A 197 -3.01 -19.22 14.45
N VAL A 198 -3.66 -18.12 14.80
CA VAL A 198 -4.52 -17.34 13.90
C VAL A 198 -4.09 -15.88 13.95
N PHE A 199 -3.79 -15.30 12.80
CA PHE A 199 -3.59 -13.86 12.65
C PHE A 199 -4.86 -13.22 12.09
N VAL A 200 -5.36 -12.16 12.73
CA VAL A 200 -6.56 -11.42 12.31
C VAL A 200 -6.13 -10.09 11.71
N GLY A 201 -6.24 -9.98 10.39
CA GLY A 201 -5.85 -8.80 9.61
C GLY A 201 -6.97 -8.32 8.68
N THR A 202 -8.20 -8.24 9.17
CA THR A 202 -9.41 -7.92 8.39
C THR A 202 -9.48 -6.48 7.89
N GLY A 203 -8.66 -5.57 8.43
CA GLY A 203 -8.65 -4.15 8.07
C GLY A 203 -9.81 -3.36 8.65
N VAL A 204 -9.97 -2.13 8.16
CA VAL A 204 -10.98 -1.17 8.64
C VAL A 204 -11.87 -0.76 7.45
N TRP A 205 -12.90 -1.54 7.18
CA TRP A 205 -13.80 -1.33 6.04
C TRP A 205 -14.98 -0.44 6.36
N ARG A 206 -15.32 -0.25 7.65
CA ARG A 206 -16.45 0.58 8.05
C ARG A 206 -16.05 2.05 7.95
N PRO A 207 -16.72 2.84 7.09
CA PRO A 207 -16.46 4.27 6.99
C PRO A 207 -16.89 4.97 8.28
N LYS A 208 -16.24 6.09 8.59
CA LYS A 208 -16.65 6.95 9.70
C LYS A 208 -17.68 7.94 9.19
N ALA A 209 -18.88 7.90 9.75
CA ALA A 209 -19.92 8.88 9.50
C ALA A 209 -19.50 10.26 10.03
N ILE A 210 -19.89 11.32 9.35
CA ILE A 210 -19.65 12.71 9.76
C ILE A 210 -20.73 13.17 10.74
N GLY A 211 -21.93 12.59 10.65
CA GLY A 211 -23.07 12.88 11.52
C GLY A 211 -23.80 14.19 11.13
N ILE A 212 -23.80 14.52 9.86
CA ILE A 212 -24.50 15.72 9.34
C ILE A 212 -25.84 15.37 8.70
N LYS A 213 -26.77 16.31 8.70
CA LYS A 213 -28.06 16.17 8.02
C LYS A 213 -27.84 15.94 6.53
N GLY A 214 -28.50 14.93 5.96
CA GLY A 214 -28.40 14.58 4.54
C GLY A 214 -27.37 13.50 4.22
N GLU A 215 -26.57 13.03 5.19
CA GLU A 215 -25.56 11.99 4.97
C GLU A 215 -26.13 10.65 4.48
N SER A 216 -27.42 10.40 4.76
CA SER A 216 -28.13 9.18 4.32
C SER A 216 -28.91 9.33 3.02
N LEU A 217 -28.76 10.44 2.30
CA LEU A 217 -29.41 10.63 1.00
C LEU A 217 -28.82 9.69 -0.05
N GLY A 218 -29.64 9.24 -1.00
CA GLY A 218 -29.27 8.25 -1.99
C GLY A 218 -28.16 8.65 -2.97
N ASN A 219 -27.82 9.94 -3.04
CA ASN A 219 -26.71 10.49 -3.83
C ASN A 219 -25.49 10.85 -2.98
N VAL A 220 -25.43 10.40 -1.73
CA VAL A 220 -24.29 10.59 -0.82
C VAL A 220 -23.62 9.22 -0.59
N TYR A 221 -22.33 9.16 -0.88
CA TYR A 221 -21.57 7.93 -0.82
C TYR A 221 -20.36 8.10 0.07
N PHE A 222 -19.98 7.05 0.79
CA PHE A 222 -18.68 7.03 1.45
C PHE A 222 -17.56 6.76 0.44
N GLY A 223 -16.46 7.50 0.56
CA GLY A 223 -15.34 7.40 -0.37
C GLY A 223 -14.79 5.98 -0.55
N ILE A 224 -14.74 5.19 0.53
CA ILE A 224 -14.29 3.79 0.47
C ILE A 224 -15.27 2.90 -0.32
N ASP A 225 -16.56 3.15 -0.22
CA ASP A 225 -17.57 2.37 -0.96
C ASP A 225 -17.57 2.76 -2.43
N TYR A 226 -17.44 4.05 -2.73
CA TYR A 226 -17.29 4.55 -4.09
C TYR A 226 -16.04 3.99 -4.76
N LEU A 227 -14.85 4.13 -4.14
CA LEU A 227 -13.58 3.66 -4.72
C LEU A 227 -13.55 2.14 -4.95
N ARG A 228 -14.31 1.40 -4.19
CA ARG A 228 -14.40 -0.07 -4.34
C ARG A 228 -15.04 -0.50 -5.65
N ARG A 229 -16.04 0.25 -6.13
CA ARG A 229 -16.78 0.00 -7.39
C ARG A 229 -17.29 1.32 -7.96
N PRO A 230 -16.43 2.16 -8.51
CA PRO A 230 -16.84 3.47 -9.04
C PRO A 230 -17.93 3.34 -10.11
N GLU A 231 -17.86 2.31 -10.93
CA GLU A 231 -18.81 2.00 -12.02
C GLU A 231 -20.23 1.67 -11.54
N ALA A 232 -20.40 1.30 -10.27
CA ALA A 232 -21.71 1.01 -9.69
C ALA A 232 -22.43 2.27 -9.17
N HIS A 233 -21.76 3.43 -9.23
CA HIS A 233 -22.29 4.68 -8.71
C HIS A 233 -22.56 5.67 -9.86
N GLN A 234 -23.80 6.12 -9.97
CA GLN A 234 -24.15 7.19 -10.91
C GLN A 234 -23.88 8.54 -10.25
N LEU A 235 -22.80 9.19 -10.66
CA LEU A 235 -22.49 10.54 -10.23
C LEU A 235 -23.20 11.56 -11.14
N GLY A 236 -23.63 12.70 -10.57
CA GLY A 236 -24.04 13.86 -11.35
C GLY A 236 -22.84 14.56 -12.00
N GLU A 237 -23.13 15.58 -12.80
CA GLU A 237 -22.09 16.41 -13.45
C GLU A 237 -21.23 17.17 -12.41
N LYS A 238 -21.80 17.52 -11.26
CA LYS A 238 -21.17 18.24 -10.16
C LYS A 238 -21.06 17.34 -8.94
N VAL A 239 -19.84 17.17 -8.45
CA VAL A 239 -19.52 16.29 -7.31
C VAL A 239 -18.84 17.09 -6.22
N ALA A 240 -19.37 17.02 -5.01
CA ALA A 240 -18.75 17.54 -3.81
C ALA A 240 -18.06 16.41 -3.05
N VAL A 241 -16.77 16.59 -2.73
CA VAL A 241 -15.98 15.66 -1.94
C VAL A 241 -15.66 16.29 -0.59
N ILE A 242 -16.12 15.70 0.51
CA ILE A 242 -15.85 16.20 1.85
C ILE A 242 -14.60 15.52 2.41
N GLY A 243 -13.52 16.27 2.52
CA GLY A 243 -12.23 15.81 3.03
C GLY A 243 -11.04 16.28 2.20
N MET A 244 -9.85 16.24 2.81
CA MET A 244 -8.58 16.70 2.21
C MET A 244 -7.42 15.72 2.46
N GLY A 245 -7.72 14.43 2.65
CA GLY A 245 -6.73 13.37 2.73
C GLY A 245 -6.51 12.68 1.38
N ASN A 246 -5.55 11.76 1.31
CA ASN A 246 -5.25 11.00 0.08
C ASN A 246 -6.50 10.27 -0.48
N VAL A 247 -7.37 9.75 0.38
CA VAL A 247 -8.63 9.13 -0.06
C VAL A 247 -9.54 10.13 -0.78
N ALA A 248 -9.61 11.38 -0.30
CA ALA A 248 -10.39 12.42 -0.95
C ALA A 248 -9.81 12.79 -2.33
N MET A 249 -8.48 12.82 -2.46
CA MET A 249 -7.81 13.00 -3.76
C MET A 249 -8.15 11.86 -4.71
N ASP A 250 -8.09 10.61 -4.22
CA ASP A 250 -8.45 9.43 -5.00
C ASP A 250 -9.90 9.46 -5.47
N VAL A 251 -10.83 9.84 -4.59
CA VAL A 251 -12.25 10.00 -4.92
C VAL A 251 -12.46 11.07 -5.99
N ALA A 252 -11.87 12.25 -5.81
CA ALA A 252 -12.02 13.36 -6.75
C ALA A 252 -11.49 13.01 -8.15
N ARG A 253 -10.28 12.46 -8.22
CA ARG A 253 -9.65 12.04 -9.49
C ARG A 253 -10.44 10.90 -10.15
N THR A 254 -10.96 9.96 -9.36
CA THR A 254 -11.80 8.88 -9.87
C THR A 254 -13.12 9.43 -10.41
N ALA A 255 -13.77 10.39 -9.72
CA ALA A 255 -15.00 11.01 -10.18
C ALA A 255 -14.82 11.76 -11.52
N LEU A 256 -13.74 12.53 -11.67
CA LEU A 256 -13.40 13.20 -12.93
C LEU A 256 -13.21 12.19 -14.08
N ARG A 257 -12.46 11.12 -13.83
CA ARG A 257 -12.22 10.05 -14.82
C ARG A 257 -13.47 9.24 -15.18
N HIS A 258 -14.48 9.23 -14.30
CA HIS A 258 -15.80 8.62 -14.55
C HIS A 258 -16.84 9.60 -15.07
N GLY A 259 -16.44 10.80 -15.52
CA GLY A 259 -17.27 11.70 -16.30
C GLY A 259 -17.93 12.84 -15.50
N ALA A 260 -17.59 13.04 -14.23
CA ALA A 260 -17.97 14.26 -13.53
C ALA A 260 -17.29 15.48 -14.20
N LYS A 261 -18.05 16.57 -14.43
CA LYS A 261 -17.54 17.79 -15.07
C LYS A 261 -16.91 18.76 -14.10
N GLU A 262 -17.49 18.84 -12.90
CA GLU A 262 -17.04 19.73 -11.84
C GLU A 262 -16.88 18.91 -10.55
N VAL A 263 -15.68 18.89 -10.01
CA VAL A 263 -15.39 18.20 -8.72
C VAL A 263 -14.76 19.18 -7.78
N THR A 264 -15.41 19.41 -6.63
CA THR A 264 -14.91 20.32 -5.61
C THR A 264 -14.68 19.60 -4.29
N LEU A 265 -13.48 19.75 -3.74
CA LEU A 265 -13.12 19.22 -2.43
C LEU A 265 -13.35 20.29 -1.35
N TYR A 266 -13.97 19.90 -0.26
CA TYR A 266 -14.32 20.79 0.84
C TYR A 266 -13.61 20.38 2.14
N ALA A 267 -13.02 21.35 2.85
CA ALA A 267 -12.44 21.15 4.18
C ALA A 267 -12.94 22.21 5.17
N ARG A 268 -13.03 21.83 6.45
CA ARG A 268 -13.40 22.73 7.55
C ARG A 268 -12.28 23.70 7.93
N GLY A 269 -11.08 23.49 7.46
CA GLY A 269 -9.92 24.31 7.78
C GLY A 269 -8.90 24.30 6.67
N LYS A 270 -7.89 25.15 6.78
CA LYS A 270 -6.90 25.39 5.71
C LYS A 270 -5.86 24.29 5.52
N ARG A 271 -5.84 23.25 6.38
CA ARG A 271 -4.83 22.18 6.32
C ARG A 271 -5.24 21.07 5.38
N ILE A 272 -4.44 20.83 4.37
CA ILE A 272 -4.51 19.62 3.52
C ILE A 272 -3.66 18.53 4.18
N SER A 273 -4.23 17.34 4.35
CA SER A 273 -3.54 16.19 4.95
C SER A 273 -3.07 15.16 3.90
N ALA A 274 -3.47 15.34 2.64
CA ALA A 274 -2.92 14.57 1.53
C ALA A 274 -1.47 14.95 1.24
N SER A 275 -0.71 14.06 0.59
CA SER A 275 0.63 14.35 0.11
C SER A 275 0.61 15.45 -0.96
N SER A 276 1.70 16.20 -1.08
CA SER A 276 1.80 17.32 -2.04
C SER A 276 1.64 16.83 -3.48
N HIS A 277 2.15 15.64 -3.79
CA HIS A 277 2.00 15.01 -5.09
C HIS A 277 0.55 14.71 -5.44
N GLU A 278 -0.21 14.11 -4.53
CA GLU A 278 -1.63 13.80 -4.78
C GLU A 278 -2.47 15.07 -4.92
N VAL A 279 -2.18 16.10 -4.13
CA VAL A 279 -2.82 17.42 -4.28
C VAL A 279 -2.51 18.03 -5.64
N SER A 280 -1.25 17.98 -6.07
CA SER A 280 -0.83 18.53 -7.36
C SER A 280 -1.50 17.81 -8.53
N TYR A 281 -1.54 16.47 -8.50
CA TYR A 281 -2.24 15.70 -9.54
C TYR A 281 -3.75 15.97 -9.55
N THR A 282 -4.37 16.10 -8.37
CA THR A 282 -5.81 16.39 -8.27
C THR A 282 -6.15 17.75 -8.87
N LYS A 283 -5.30 18.77 -8.65
CA LYS A 283 -5.44 20.09 -9.28
C LYS A 283 -5.22 20.03 -10.80
N LEU A 284 -4.19 19.31 -11.25
CA LEU A 284 -3.89 19.16 -12.67
C LEU A 284 -5.03 18.46 -13.43
N GLU A 285 -5.74 17.54 -12.80
CA GLU A 285 -6.92 16.88 -13.37
C GLU A 285 -8.18 17.74 -13.33
N GLY A 286 -8.14 18.93 -12.71
CA GLY A 286 -9.20 19.93 -12.78
C GLY A 286 -10.15 19.95 -11.57
N ALA A 287 -9.76 19.41 -10.42
CA ALA A 287 -10.56 19.53 -9.21
C ALA A 287 -10.30 20.84 -8.46
N ASP A 288 -11.35 21.44 -7.91
CA ASP A 288 -11.33 22.65 -7.12
C ASP A 288 -11.24 22.37 -5.61
N PHE A 289 -10.70 23.34 -4.85
CA PHE A 289 -10.48 23.21 -3.42
C PHE A 289 -11.12 24.40 -2.69
N VAL A 290 -12.02 24.12 -1.75
CA VAL A 290 -12.71 25.11 -0.92
C VAL A 290 -12.37 24.86 0.54
N PHE A 291 -11.97 25.92 1.23
CA PHE A 291 -11.63 25.92 2.65
C PHE A 291 -12.60 26.79 3.43
N GLY A 292 -13.10 26.26 4.55
CA GLY A 292 -13.98 26.99 5.47
C GLY A 292 -13.22 27.70 6.58
#